data_ee5aad64cad5be8a6ca4becc7b58c97c
#
_entry.id   ee5aad64cad5be8a6ca4becc7b58c97c
#
_cell.length_a   1.000
_cell.length_b   1.000
_cell.length_c   1.000
_cell.angle_alpha   90.00
_cell.angle_beta   90.00
_cell.angle_gamma   90.00
#
_symmetry.space_group_name_H-M   'P 1'
#
loop_
_entity.id
_entity.type
_entity.pdbx_description
1 polymer ?
#
loop_
_entity_poly.entity_id
_entity_poly.type
_entity_poly.pdbx_seq_one_letter_code
_entity_poly.pdbx_strand_id
1 'polypeptide(L)'
;MKNILVVGSTGQIGSELVRELRSIYGGNNVVAGFIKGAEPTGELLEGGPSAECDVTNPEMIAAVVKKYNIDTIYNLAALLSVVAEGKPRLAWKIGIDGLWNILEIARENKCAVFTPSSIGSFGPSTPHDMTPQDTVQRPGTIYGVSKVTTELLSDYYQKKYGVDTRSVRFPGIISYVTPPGGGTTDYAVDIYYSAVKGEKFVCPIKKGTYMDMMYMPDALHAAISLMEADPTKLIHHNSFNVAAMSFEPEEIFAEIKKHKPNFEMVYDVDPLKQGIADSWPDRLDDSCARSEWNWKPKYDLKSMTVDMLEQLSKKLL
;
A
#
# COMPACT_ATOMS: atom_id res chain seq x y z
N MET A 1 -9.07 18.08 3.75
CA MET A 1 -9.41 17.49 2.44
C MET A 1 -10.87 17.75 2.12
N LYS A 2 -11.19 18.18 0.90
CA LYS A 2 -12.59 18.41 0.46
C LYS A 2 -12.88 17.71 -0.84
N ASN A 3 -12.01 17.87 -1.84
CA ASN A 3 -12.15 17.27 -3.17
C ASN A 3 -10.92 16.40 -3.43
N ILE A 4 -11.13 15.11 -3.49
CA ILE A 4 -10.06 14.10 -3.45
C ILE A 4 -10.00 13.37 -4.80
N LEU A 5 -8.79 13.21 -5.33
CA LEU A 5 -8.50 12.33 -6.47
C LEU A 5 -7.71 11.11 -5.97
N VAL A 6 -8.19 9.91 -6.26
CA VAL A 6 -7.45 8.68 -6.02
C VAL A 6 -6.99 8.11 -7.35
N VAL A 7 -5.71 8.26 -7.67
CA VAL A 7 -5.09 7.70 -8.88
C VAL A 7 -4.71 6.24 -8.62
N GLY A 8 -5.03 5.34 -9.54
CA GLY A 8 -4.92 3.90 -9.32
C GLY A 8 -6.06 3.33 -8.47
N SER A 9 -7.25 3.92 -8.62
CA SER A 9 -8.46 3.62 -7.86
C SER A 9 -8.99 2.19 -8.02
N THR A 10 -8.60 1.48 -9.05
CA THR A 10 -9.03 0.09 -9.33
C THR A 10 -8.04 -0.96 -8.82
N GLY A 11 -6.92 -0.53 -8.23
CA GLY A 11 -5.95 -1.41 -7.57
C GLY A 11 -6.42 -1.91 -6.21
N GLN A 12 -5.63 -2.79 -5.59
CA GLN A 12 -5.97 -3.41 -4.30
C GLN A 12 -6.26 -2.34 -3.21
N ILE A 13 -5.31 -1.46 -2.92
CA ILE A 13 -5.53 -0.38 -1.94
C ILE A 13 -6.51 0.64 -2.48
N GLY A 14 -6.42 1.01 -3.75
CA GLY A 14 -7.19 2.09 -4.34
C GLY A 14 -8.69 1.86 -4.32
N SER A 15 -9.14 0.64 -4.59
CA SER A 15 -10.57 0.29 -4.61
C SER A 15 -11.22 0.41 -3.23
N GLU A 16 -10.51 0.00 -2.19
CA GLU A 16 -10.98 0.09 -0.82
C GLU A 16 -10.84 1.53 -0.28
N LEU A 17 -9.75 2.23 -0.61
CA LEU A 17 -9.54 3.62 -0.21
C LEU A 17 -10.61 4.57 -0.79
N VAL A 18 -11.01 4.38 -2.06
CA VAL A 18 -12.09 5.19 -2.66
C VAL A 18 -13.41 5.01 -1.89
N ARG A 19 -13.75 3.77 -1.53
CA ARG A 19 -14.98 3.50 -0.75
C ARG A 19 -14.94 4.16 0.61
N GLU A 20 -13.83 3.98 1.33
CA GLU A 20 -13.65 4.58 2.66
C GLU A 20 -13.69 6.11 2.61
N LEU A 21 -12.96 6.74 1.67
CA LEU A 21 -12.99 8.18 1.49
C LEU A 21 -14.38 8.70 1.10
N ARG A 22 -15.11 7.99 0.26
CA ARG A 22 -16.49 8.35 -0.10
C ARG A 22 -17.44 8.26 1.10
N SER A 23 -17.24 7.28 1.97
CA SER A 23 -18.00 7.16 3.22
C SER A 23 -17.76 8.35 4.15
N ILE A 24 -16.51 8.83 4.24
CA ILE A 24 -16.10 9.91 5.14
C ILE A 24 -16.45 11.29 4.56
N TYR A 25 -16.11 11.53 3.30
CA TYR A 25 -16.17 12.86 2.67
C TYR A 25 -17.37 13.06 1.74
N GLY A 26 -18.15 12.02 1.47
CA GLY A 26 -19.26 12.01 0.53
C GLY A 26 -18.84 11.60 -0.89
N GLY A 27 -19.72 10.82 -1.56
CA GLY A 27 -19.42 10.21 -2.85
C GLY A 27 -18.97 11.20 -3.91
N ASN A 28 -19.63 12.35 -4.03
CA ASN A 28 -19.33 13.37 -5.05
C ASN A 28 -17.99 14.08 -4.88
N ASN A 29 -17.40 13.98 -3.70
CA ASN A 29 -16.14 14.66 -3.36
C ASN A 29 -14.91 13.81 -3.62
N VAL A 30 -15.07 12.54 -4.06
CA VAL A 30 -13.97 11.60 -4.28
C VAL A 30 -14.03 11.04 -5.70
N VAL A 31 -13.07 11.45 -6.51
CA VAL A 31 -12.92 11.02 -7.90
C VAL A 31 -12.07 9.77 -7.98
N ALA A 32 -12.61 8.70 -8.56
CA ALA A 32 -11.87 7.48 -8.85
C ALA A 32 -11.08 7.63 -10.16
N GLY A 33 -9.76 7.85 -10.06
CA GLY A 33 -8.85 7.96 -11.19
C GLY A 33 -8.39 6.58 -11.68
N PHE A 34 -8.64 6.25 -12.95
CA PHE A 34 -8.35 4.97 -13.56
C PHE A 34 -7.59 5.13 -14.88
N ILE A 35 -7.00 4.06 -15.39
CA ILE A 35 -6.40 4.01 -16.73
C ILE A 35 -7.31 3.24 -17.68
N LYS A 36 -7.22 3.54 -18.99
CA LYS A 36 -7.95 2.81 -20.04
C LYS A 36 -7.69 1.29 -19.93
N GLY A 37 -8.77 0.52 -19.93
CA GLY A 37 -8.74 -0.93 -19.76
C GLY A 37 -8.77 -1.41 -18.30
N ALA A 38 -8.84 -0.47 -17.35
CA ALA A 38 -9.04 -0.75 -15.91
C ALA A 38 -10.12 0.20 -15.33
N GLU A 39 -11.23 0.33 -16.02
CA GLU A 39 -12.35 1.18 -15.64
C GLU A 39 -13.01 0.67 -14.35
N PRO A 40 -13.47 1.56 -13.46
CA PRO A 40 -14.21 1.17 -12.28
C PRO A 40 -15.56 0.51 -12.65
N THR A 41 -16.00 -0.44 -11.85
CA THR A 41 -17.26 -1.17 -12.01
C THR A 41 -18.02 -1.21 -10.70
N GLY A 42 -19.32 -1.55 -10.76
CA GLY A 42 -20.20 -1.70 -9.59
C GLY A 42 -20.14 -0.48 -8.68
N GLU A 43 -20.03 -0.71 -7.39
CA GLU A 43 -20.04 0.34 -6.35
C GLU A 43 -18.97 1.43 -6.57
N LEU A 44 -17.82 1.08 -7.14
CA LEU A 44 -16.76 2.06 -7.43
C LEU A 44 -17.19 3.06 -8.52
N LEU A 45 -17.98 2.61 -9.49
CA LEU A 45 -18.54 3.43 -10.55
C LEU A 45 -19.78 4.20 -10.07
N GLU A 46 -20.68 3.53 -9.36
CA GLU A 46 -21.99 4.06 -8.98
C GLU A 46 -21.90 5.01 -7.78
N GLY A 47 -20.94 4.84 -6.89
CA GLY A 47 -20.80 5.58 -5.64
C GLY A 47 -20.24 7.01 -5.78
N GLY A 48 -19.88 7.47 -7.01
CA GLY A 48 -19.37 8.83 -7.22
C GLY A 48 -18.61 8.99 -8.53
N PRO A 49 -18.05 10.19 -8.79
CA PRO A 49 -17.36 10.50 -10.04
C PRO A 49 -16.13 9.60 -10.28
N SER A 50 -15.89 9.34 -11.55
CA SER A 50 -14.68 8.68 -12.04
C SER A 50 -14.11 9.42 -13.25
N ALA A 51 -12.79 9.30 -13.46
CA ALA A 51 -12.11 9.93 -14.58
C ALA A 51 -10.91 9.09 -15.02
N GLU A 52 -10.66 9.04 -16.32
CA GLU A 52 -9.41 8.52 -16.85
C GLU A 52 -8.27 9.42 -16.39
N CYS A 53 -7.23 8.84 -15.80
CA CYS A 53 -6.11 9.56 -15.18
C CYS A 53 -4.84 8.71 -15.22
N ASP A 54 -4.11 8.79 -16.34
CA ASP A 54 -2.82 8.17 -16.51
C ASP A 54 -1.72 9.10 -15.97
N VAL A 55 -0.98 8.65 -14.97
CA VAL A 55 0.13 9.42 -14.35
C VAL A 55 1.24 9.78 -15.34
N THR A 56 1.36 9.06 -16.45
CA THR A 56 2.34 9.34 -17.49
C THR A 56 1.90 10.44 -18.46
N ASN A 57 0.69 10.98 -18.29
CA ASN A 57 0.10 12.07 -19.10
C ASN A 57 -0.26 13.27 -18.20
N PRO A 58 0.64 14.28 -18.08
CA PRO A 58 0.41 15.44 -17.21
C PRO A 58 -0.81 16.27 -17.59
N GLU A 59 -1.14 16.38 -18.88
CA GLU A 59 -2.30 17.14 -19.34
C GLU A 59 -3.61 16.50 -18.87
N MET A 60 -3.66 15.17 -18.85
CA MET A 60 -4.82 14.43 -18.35
C MET A 60 -5.00 14.63 -16.84
N ILE A 61 -3.92 14.57 -16.05
CA ILE A 61 -3.96 14.84 -14.61
C ILE A 61 -4.45 16.27 -14.36
N ALA A 62 -3.87 17.27 -15.05
CA ALA A 62 -4.24 18.66 -14.90
C ALA A 62 -5.72 18.93 -15.24
N ALA A 63 -6.23 18.27 -16.29
CA ALA A 63 -7.64 18.37 -16.67
C ALA A 63 -8.57 17.83 -15.58
N VAL A 64 -8.24 16.68 -14.97
CA VAL A 64 -9.01 16.08 -13.86
C VAL A 64 -8.96 16.98 -12.63
N VAL A 65 -7.78 17.43 -12.23
CA VAL A 65 -7.59 18.33 -11.07
C VAL A 65 -8.43 19.60 -11.22
N LYS A 66 -8.40 20.23 -12.38
CA LYS A 66 -9.17 21.45 -12.66
C LYS A 66 -10.68 21.18 -12.72
N LYS A 67 -11.11 20.12 -13.42
CA LYS A 67 -12.53 19.78 -13.58
C LYS A 67 -13.25 19.56 -12.27
N TYR A 68 -12.59 18.90 -11.32
CA TYR A 68 -13.17 18.53 -10.05
C TYR A 68 -12.71 19.39 -8.86
N ASN A 69 -11.94 20.47 -9.12
CA ASN A 69 -11.37 21.35 -8.09
C ASN A 69 -10.62 20.57 -7.01
N ILE A 70 -9.78 19.61 -7.40
CA ILE A 70 -9.07 18.71 -6.49
C ILE A 70 -8.14 19.52 -5.58
N ASP A 71 -8.19 19.24 -4.29
CA ASP A 71 -7.27 19.76 -3.28
C ASP A 71 -6.33 18.69 -2.69
N THR A 72 -6.64 17.42 -2.91
CA THR A 72 -5.87 16.30 -2.35
C THR A 72 -5.77 15.16 -3.36
N ILE A 73 -4.56 14.66 -3.58
CA ILE A 73 -4.28 13.56 -4.52
C ILE A 73 -3.69 12.37 -3.74
N TYR A 74 -4.35 11.23 -3.78
CA TYR A 74 -3.76 9.94 -3.39
C TYR A 74 -3.21 9.28 -4.64
N ASN A 75 -1.89 9.27 -4.79
CA ASN A 75 -1.21 8.64 -5.92
C ASN A 75 -0.81 7.20 -5.56
N LEU A 76 -1.61 6.23 -5.99
CA LEU A 76 -1.36 4.80 -5.77
C LEU A 76 -0.83 4.09 -7.03
N ALA A 77 -0.54 4.83 -8.09
CA ALA A 77 -0.06 4.27 -9.35
C ALA A 77 1.37 3.71 -9.19
N ALA A 78 1.50 2.40 -9.29
CA ALA A 78 2.79 1.71 -9.23
C ALA A 78 2.68 0.30 -9.85
N LEU A 79 3.80 -0.26 -10.30
CA LEU A 79 3.93 -1.70 -10.52
C LEU A 79 4.46 -2.36 -9.24
N LEU A 80 3.89 -3.51 -8.86
CA LEU A 80 4.31 -4.26 -7.67
C LEU A 80 5.65 -4.99 -7.89
N SER A 81 6.28 -5.40 -6.79
CA SER A 81 7.68 -5.87 -6.74
C SER A 81 8.06 -6.88 -7.82
N VAL A 82 7.38 -8.02 -7.91
CA VAL A 82 7.70 -9.07 -8.88
C VAL A 82 7.41 -8.63 -10.32
N VAL A 83 6.29 -7.92 -10.54
CA VAL A 83 5.92 -7.40 -11.87
C VAL A 83 6.90 -6.33 -12.34
N ALA A 84 7.38 -5.49 -11.42
CA ALA A 84 8.34 -4.42 -11.70
C ALA A 84 9.68 -4.99 -12.18
N GLU A 85 10.17 -6.09 -11.58
CA GLU A 85 11.41 -6.76 -12.01
C GLU A 85 11.32 -7.25 -13.46
N GLY A 86 10.15 -7.72 -13.89
CA GLY A 86 9.92 -8.11 -15.29
C GLY A 86 9.81 -6.93 -16.27
N LYS A 87 9.55 -5.71 -15.79
CA LYS A 87 9.28 -4.51 -16.61
C LYS A 87 9.92 -3.25 -16.01
N PRO A 88 11.25 -3.21 -15.80
CA PRO A 88 11.90 -2.16 -14.99
C PRO A 88 11.73 -0.75 -15.56
N ARG A 89 11.77 -0.56 -16.88
CA ARG A 89 11.55 0.75 -17.52
C ARG A 89 10.12 1.26 -17.33
N LEU A 90 9.14 0.36 -17.40
CA LEU A 90 7.74 0.72 -17.17
C LEU A 90 7.50 1.06 -15.70
N ALA A 91 8.11 0.30 -14.77
CA ALA A 91 8.08 0.59 -13.34
C ALA A 91 8.63 1.98 -13.04
N TRP A 92 9.76 2.35 -13.64
CA TRP A 92 10.33 3.69 -13.52
C TRP A 92 9.39 4.76 -14.08
N LYS A 93 8.91 4.58 -15.31
CA LYS A 93 8.02 5.54 -15.98
C LYS A 93 6.75 5.82 -15.15
N ILE A 94 6.11 4.78 -14.62
CA ILE A 94 4.90 4.95 -13.80
C ILE A 94 5.25 5.51 -12.42
N GLY A 95 6.21 4.92 -11.72
CA GLY A 95 6.52 5.25 -10.33
C GLY A 95 7.22 6.59 -10.16
N ILE A 96 8.14 6.96 -11.07
CA ILE A 96 8.98 8.15 -10.91
C ILE A 96 8.53 9.28 -11.84
N ASP A 97 8.46 9.04 -13.16
CA ASP A 97 8.01 10.10 -14.08
C ASP A 97 6.54 10.45 -13.78
N GLY A 98 5.71 9.43 -13.45
CA GLY A 98 4.33 9.64 -13.04
C GLY A 98 4.21 10.43 -11.73
N LEU A 99 5.02 10.15 -10.72
CA LEU A 99 5.05 10.96 -9.50
C LEU A 99 5.52 12.38 -9.77
N TRP A 100 6.54 12.56 -10.61
CA TRP A 100 7.01 13.89 -11.00
C TRP A 100 5.87 14.73 -11.58
N ASN A 101 5.10 14.17 -12.50
CA ASN A 101 3.93 14.83 -13.07
C ASN A 101 2.89 15.21 -12.01
N ILE A 102 2.57 14.28 -11.07
CA ILE A 102 1.65 14.55 -9.96
C ILE A 102 2.14 15.71 -9.10
N LEU A 103 3.44 15.72 -8.74
CA LEU A 103 4.02 16.74 -7.87
C LEU A 103 4.06 18.12 -8.54
N GLU A 104 4.35 18.20 -9.85
CA GLU A 104 4.27 19.48 -10.59
C GLU A 104 2.84 20.00 -10.64
N ILE A 105 1.87 19.14 -10.98
CA ILE A 105 0.45 19.53 -10.99
C ILE A 105 -0.02 19.95 -9.58
N ALA A 106 0.40 19.23 -8.55
CA ALA A 106 0.07 19.56 -7.18
C ALA A 106 0.66 20.91 -6.75
N ARG A 107 1.91 21.20 -7.14
CA ARG A 107 2.57 22.49 -6.89
C ARG A 107 1.80 23.66 -7.54
N GLU A 108 1.39 23.49 -8.80
CA GLU A 108 0.68 24.52 -9.56
C GLU A 108 -0.75 24.77 -9.03
N ASN A 109 -1.41 23.72 -8.55
CA ASN A 109 -2.81 23.77 -8.11
C ASN A 109 -2.96 23.78 -6.57
N LYS A 110 -1.85 23.80 -5.83
CA LYS A 110 -1.85 23.79 -4.34
C LYS A 110 -2.56 22.56 -3.75
N CYS A 111 -2.39 21.41 -4.36
CA CYS A 111 -2.92 20.14 -3.83
C CYS A 111 -1.95 19.53 -2.81
N ALA A 112 -2.49 18.89 -1.78
CA ALA A 112 -1.73 17.95 -0.97
C ALA A 112 -1.60 16.61 -1.68
N VAL A 113 -0.51 15.87 -1.44
CA VAL A 113 -0.22 14.59 -2.13
C VAL A 113 0.12 13.51 -1.11
N PHE A 114 -0.60 12.40 -1.17
CA PHE A 114 -0.21 11.15 -0.54
C PHE A 114 0.34 10.19 -1.59
N THR A 115 1.57 9.69 -1.39
CA THR A 115 2.15 8.65 -2.26
C THR A 115 2.80 7.57 -1.40
N PRO A 116 2.27 6.34 -1.34
CA PRO A 116 2.80 5.34 -0.43
C PRO A 116 4.20 4.86 -0.84
N SER A 117 5.07 4.75 0.16
CA SER A 117 6.28 3.95 0.10
C SER A 117 6.00 2.52 0.57
N SER A 118 7.03 1.74 0.83
CA SER A 118 6.94 0.32 1.17
C SER A 118 8.17 -0.12 1.96
N ILE A 119 8.06 -1.21 2.73
CA ILE A 119 9.23 -1.93 3.27
C ILE A 119 10.22 -2.34 2.18
N GLY A 120 9.77 -2.43 0.93
CA GLY A 120 10.63 -2.67 -0.22
C GLY A 120 11.65 -1.56 -0.52
N SER A 121 11.56 -0.39 0.11
CA SER A 121 12.57 0.67 0.08
C SER A 121 13.85 0.32 0.85
N PHE A 122 13.79 -0.68 1.70
CA PHE A 122 14.91 -1.19 2.46
C PHE A 122 15.67 -2.29 1.68
N GLY A 123 16.82 -2.70 2.19
CA GLY A 123 17.65 -3.71 1.55
C GLY A 123 18.55 -4.45 2.54
N PRO A 124 19.38 -5.38 2.09
CA PRO A 124 20.12 -6.29 2.96
C PRO A 124 21.08 -5.64 3.99
N SER A 125 21.43 -4.36 3.78
CA SER A 125 22.26 -3.61 4.73
C SER A 125 21.48 -2.80 5.76
N THR A 126 20.14 -2.84 5.68
CA THR A 126 19.25 -2.21 6.66
C THR A 126 19.14 -3.10 7.90
N PRO A 127 19.12 -2.56 9.13
CA PRO A 127 18.78 -3.36 10.31
C PRO A 127 17.41 -4.02 10.13
N HIS A 128 17.33 -5.35 10.27
CA HIS A 128 16.09 -6.09 9.99
C HIS A 128 15.07 -6.02 11.10
N ASP A 129 15.52 -6.03 12.37
CA ASP A 129 14.64 -5.98 13.53
C ASP A 129 14.55 -4.54 14.06
N MET A 130 13.34 -4.08 14.32
CA MET A 130 13.05 -2.71 14.74
C MET A 130 13.74 -1.68 13.84
N THR A 131 13.55 -1.84 12.53
CA THR A 131 14.14 -0.97 11.51
C THR A 131 13.83 0.49 11.78
N PRO A 132 14.84 1.34 12.05
CA PRO A 132 14.63 2.73 12.42
C PRO A 132 13.95 3.54 11.31
N GLN A 133 13.28 4.63 11.69
CA GLN A 133 12.68 5.59 10.76
C GLN A 133 13.71 6.11 9.75
N ASP A 134 14.85 6.58 10.25
CA ASP A 134 15.98 7.05 9.45
C ASP A 134 17.11 6.01 9.48
N THR A 135 17.34 5.37 8.35
CA THR A 135 18.34 4.32 8.22
C THR A 135 18.80 4.15 6.78
N VAL A 136 19.79 3.27 6.58
CA VAL A 136 20.32 2.96 5.25
C VAL A 136 19.25 2.28 4.38
N GLN A 137 18.98 2.87 3.22
CA GLN A 137 18.12 2.32 2.20
C GLN A 137 18.96 1.94 0.97
N ARG A 138 19.19 0.63 0.78
CA ARG A 138 19.93 0.08 -0.38
C ARG A 138 19.20 -1.13 -0.95
N PRO A 139 17.98 -0.93 -1.49
CA PRO A 139 17.21 -2.02 -2.08
C PRO A 139 17.92 -2.62 -3.30
N GLY A 140 17.77 -3.93 -3.49
CA GLY A 140 18.28 -4.65 -4.64
C GLY A 140 17.29 -4.79 -5.79
N THR A 141 16.07 -4.27 -5.66
CA THR A 141 14.99 -4.38 -6.67
C THR A 141 14.69 -3.03 -7.31
N ILE A 142 14.23 -3.05 -8.58
CA ILE A 142 13.79 -1.81 -9.25
C ILE A 142 12.59 -1.18 -8.54
N TYR A 143 11.72 -2.00 -7.95
CA TYR A 143 10.62 -1.54 -7.11
C TYR A 143 11.14 -0.75 -5.91
N GLY A 144 12.09 -1.31 -5.16
CA GLY A 144 12.70 -0.64 -4.01
C GLY A 144 13.44 0.64 -4.39
N VAL A 145 14.22 0.61 -5.48
CA VAL A 145 14.89 1.81 -6.01
C VAL A 145 13.87 2.90 -6.33
N SER A 146 12.74 2.54 -6.96
CA SER A 146 11.69 3.51 -7.25
C SER A 146 11.07 4.07 -5.97
N LYS A 147 10.85 3.25 -4.92
CA LYS A 147 10.30 3.71 -3.65
C LYS A 147 11.23 4.68 -2.91
N VAL A 148 12.53 4.39 -2.84
CA VAL A 148 13.52 5.33 -2.29
C VAL A 148 13.51 6.66 -3.07
N THR A 149 13.48 6.59 -4.41
CA THR A 149 13.42 7.80 -5.25
C THR A 149 12.12 8.58 -4.98
N THR A 150 10.99 7.88 -4.81
CA THR A 150 9.69 8.49 -4.47
C THR A 150 9.76 9.24 -3.13
N GLU A 151 10.37 8.65 -2.10
CA GLU A 151 10.55 9.27 -0.79
C GLU A 151 11.37 10.56 -0.90
N LEU A 152 12.54 10.48 -1.53
CA LEU A 152 13.45 11.62 -1.68
C LEU A 152 12.86 12.74 -2.56
N LEU A 153 12.14 12.38 -3.60
CA LEU A 153 11.49 13.36 -4.49
C LEU A 153 10.35 14.08 -3.76
N SER A 154 9.55 13.37 -2.99
CA SER A 154 8.49 13.95 -2.16
C SER A 154 9.06 14.93 -1.12
N ASP A 155 10.14 14.55 -0.43
CA ASP A 155 10.85 15.42 0.51
C ASP A 155 11.41 16.68 -0.17
N TYR A 156 11.98 16.51 -1.37
CA TYR A 156 12.48 17.65 -2.15
C TYR A 156 11.35 18.65 -2.46
N TYR A 157 10.19 18.16 -2.94
CA TYR A 157 9.06 19.04 -3.26
C TYR A 157 8.47 19.72 -2.03
N GLN A 158 8.39 19.02 -0.92
CA GLN A 158 7.96 19.59 0.35
C GLN A 158 8.91 20.71 0.80
N LYS A 159 10.21 20.43 0.86
CA LYS A 159 11.23 21.39 1.35
C LYS A 159 11.45 22.56 0.39
N LYS A 160 11.47 22.29 -0.93
CA LYS A 160 11.82 23.30 -1.94
C LYS A 160 10.63 24.17 -2.34
N TYR A 161 9.45 23.57 -2.47
CA TYR A 161 8.28 24.21 -3.06
C TYR A 161 7.09 24.34 -2.11
N GLY A 162 7.19 23.78 -0.90
CA GLY A 162 6.11 23.82 0.08
C GLY A 162 4.87 22.99 -0.30
N VAL A 163 5.03 22.00 -1.18
CA VAL A 163 3.96 21.05 -1.48
C VAL A 163 3.75 20.15 -0.27
N ASP A 164 2.53 20.08 0.24
CA ASP A 164 2.21 19.16 1.34
C ASP A 164 2.22 17.72 0.82
N THR A 165 3.37 17.07 0.92
CA THR A 165 3.57 15.67 0.55
C THR A 165 3.64 14.83 1.79
N ARG A 166 2.91 13.68 1.80
CA ARG A 166 2.90 12.76 2.93
C ARG A 166 2.94 11.32 2.44
N SER A 167 3.64 10.46 3.18
CA SER A 167 3.70 9.04 2.85
C SER A 167 3.98 8.16 4.05
N VAL A 168 3.59 6.89 3.93
CA VAL A 168 3.94 5.82 4.85
C VAL A 168 4.68 4.72 4.10
N ARG A 169 5.57 4.00 4.77
CA ARG A 169 6.16 2.74 4.28
C ARG A 169 5.23 1.62 4.67
N PHE A 170 4.39 1.20 3.72
CA PHE A 170 3.50 0.08 3.96
C PHE A 170 4.27 -1.23 4.09
N PRO A 171 3.93 -2.06 5.10
CA PRO A 171 4.31 -3.46 5.15
C PRO A 171 3.54 -4.30 4.13
N GLY A 172 3.57 -5.62 4.24
CA GLY A 172 2.74 -6.50 3.44
C GLY A 172 1.25 -6.29 3.73
N ILE A 173 0.47 -5.93 2.72
CA ILE A 173 -0.96 -5.63 2.90
C ILE A 173 -1.80 -6.88 2.67
N ILE A 174 -2.68 -7.17 3.61
CA ILE A 174 -3.61 -8.31 3.59
C ILE A 174 -5.04 -7.78 3.42
N SER A 175 -5.77 -8.28 2.42
CA SER A 175 -7.16 -7.91 2.15
C SER A 175 -7.95 -9.10 1.61
N TYR A 176 -9.25 -9.14 1.90
CA TYR A 176 -10.19 -10.09 1.32
C TYR A 176 -10.94 -9.52 0.10
N VAL A 177 -10.89 -8.22 -0.11
CA VAL A 177 -11.71 -7.55 -1.15
C VAL A 177 -11.16 -7.80 -2.53
N THR A 178 -9.93 -7.42 -2.77
CA THR A 178 -9.26 -7.60 -4.08
C THR A 178 -8.22 -8.71 -3.97
N PRO A 179 -8.19 -9.66 -4.92
CA PRO A 179 -7.15 -10.67 -4.97
C PRO A 179 -5.75 -10.06 -5.04
N PRO A 180 -4.72 -10.80 -4.57
CA PRO A 180 -3.34 -10.34 -4.64
C PRO A 180 -2.87 -10.04 -6.06
N GLY A 181 -1.98 -9.06 -6.20
CA GLY A 181 -1.52 -8.54 -7.49
C GLY A 181 -0.12 -8.98 -7.95
N GLY A 182 0.48 -9.99 -7.35
CA GLY A 182 1.85 -10.45 -7.66
C GLY A 182 2.92 -9.83 -6.76
N GLY A 183 2.61 -9.65 -5.47
CA GLY A 183 3.56 -9.24 -4.43
C GLY A 183 4.27 -10.41 -3.76
N THR A 184 5.38 -10.13 -3.11
CA THR A 184 6.14 -11.14 -2.33
C THR A 184 5.35 -11.61 -1.10
N THR A 185 4.54 -10.74 -0.50
CA THR A 185 3.73 -10.99 0.69
C THR A 185 2.37 -11.62 0.42
N ASP A 186 2.04 -11.87 -0.85
CA ASP A 186 0.72 -12.40 -1.26
C ASP A 186 0.40 -13.76 -0.66
N TYR A 187 1.43 -14.52 -0.23
CA TYR A 187 1.21 -15.80 0.45
C TYR A 187 0.31 -15.65 1.69
N ALA A 188 0.40 -14.51 2.39
CA ALA A 188 -0.40 -14.21 3.59
C ALA A 188 -1.87 -13.88 3.27
N VAL A 189 -2.20 -13.71 1.99
CA VAL A 189 -3.59 -13.62 1.50
C VAL A 189 -4.03 -14.97 0.94
N ASP A 190 -3.20 -15.59 0.08
CA ASP A 190 -3.51 -16.85 -0.61
C ASP A 190 -3.77 -18.00 0.37
N ILE A 191 -3.10 -18.01 1.52
CA ILE A 191 -3.31 -19.00 2.57
C ILE A 191 -4.75 -19.00 3.10
N TYR A 192 -5.40 -17.85 3.21
CA TYR A 192 -6.80 -17.75 3.64
C TYR A 192 -7.77 -18.26 2.57
N TYR A 193 -7.49 -17.96 1.29
CA TYR A 193 -8.27 -18.51 0.17
C TYR A 193 -8.25 -20.03 0.16
N SER A 194 -7.06 -20.64 0.32
CA SER A 194 -6.92 -22.09 0.41
C SER A 194 -7.65 -22.66 1.62
N ALA A 195 -7.55 -22.02 2.77
CA ALA A 195 -8.20 -22.48 4.02
C ALA A 195 -9.74 -22.44 3.91
N VAL A 196 -10.31 -21.41 3.27
CA VAL A 196 -11.77 -21.29 3.08
C VAL A 196 -12.29 -22.32 2.08
N LYS A 197 -11.55 -22.58 0.99
CA LYS A 197 -11.91 -23.59 -0.01
C LYS A 197 -11.67 -25.03 0.46
N GLY A 198 -11.01 -25.24 1.60
CA GLY A 198 -10.61 -26.57 2.07
C GLY A 198 -9.48 -27.21 1.26
N GLU A 199 -8.70 -26.39 0.59
CA GLU A 199 -7.56 -26.80 -0.22
C GLU A 199 -6.27 -26.77 0.62
N LYS A 200 -5.32 -27.65 0.27
CA LYS A 200 -3.98 -27.61 0.85
C LYS A 200 -3.21 -26.41 0.32
N PHE A 201 -2.60 -25.63 1.21
CA PHE A 201 -1.79 -24.48 0.84
C PHE A 201 -0.34 -24.89 0.56
N VAL A 202 0.21 -24.38 -0.53
CA VAL A 202 1.64 -24.51 -0.89
C VAL A 202 2.32 -23.17 -0.66
N CYS A 203 3.08 -23.07 0.45
CA CYS A 203 3.73 -21.83 0.84
C CYS A 203 5.01 -21.57 0.04
N PRO A 204 5.12 -20.43 -0.67
CA PRO A 204 6.31 -20.11 -1.46
C PRO A 204 7.42 -19.44 -0.65
N ILE A 205 7.19 -19.17 0.64
CA ILE A 205 8.14 -18.56 1.57
C ILE A 205 8.54 -19.59 2.61
N LYS A 206 9.84 -19.68 2.91
CA LYS A 206 10.34 -20.67 3.86
C LYS A 206 9.91 -20.35 5.30
N LYS A 207 9.83 -21.40 6.13
CA LYS A 207 9.66 -21.30 7.58
C LYS A 207 10.73 -20.40 8.20
N GLY A 208 10.34 -19.60 9.19
CA GLY A 208 11.24 -18.69 9.90
C GLY A 208 11.51 -17.37 9.19
N THR A 209 10.82 -17.07 8.09
CA THR A 209 10.92 -15.76 7.41
C THR A 209 9.86 -14.82 7.98
N TYR A 210 10.27 -13.93 8.86
CA TYR A 210 9.42 -12.89 9.42
C TYR A 210 9.30 -11.71 8.43
N MET A 211 8.13 -11.12 8.36
CA MET A 211 7.87 -9.87 7.63
C MET A 211 6.80 -9.06 8.35
N ASP A 212 6.96 -7.74 8.36
CA ASP A 212 5.87 -6.87 8.79
C ASP A 212 4.68 -6.96 7.85
N MET A 213 3.49 -7.08 8.44
CA MET A 213 2.22 -7.21 7.75
C MET A 213 1.17 -6.28 8.34
N MET A 214 0.19 -5.91 7.52
CA MET A 214 -0.89 -5.01 7.93
C MET A 214 -2.20 -5.42 7.26
N TYR A 215 -3.27 -5.43 8.02
CA TYR A 215 -4.61 -5.63 7.46
C TYR A 215 -5.09 -4.37 6.75
N MET A 216 -5.82 -4.49 5.66
CA MET A 216 -6.24 -3.36 4.83
C MET A 216 -6.97 -2.26 5.61
N PRO A 217 -7.89 -2.52 6.56
CA PRO A 217 -8.51 -1.44 7.34
C PRO A 217 -7.49 -0.56 8.08
N ASP A 218 -6.40 -1.14 8.60
CA ASP A 218 -5.32 -0.36 9.22
C ASP A 218 -4.49 0.41 8.19
N ALA A 219 -4.28 -0.15 7.00
CA ALA A 219 -3.59 0.56 5.92
C ALA A 219 -4.38 1.80 5.44
N LEU A 220 -5.70 1.67 5.30
CA LEU A 220 -6.58 2.79 4.96
C LEU A 220 -6.58 3.83 6.07
N HIS A 221 -6.68 3.38 7.33
CA HIS A 221 -6.61 4.26 8.49
C HIS A 221 -5.27 5.03 8.53
N ALA A 222 -4.13 4.38 8.26
CA ALA A 222 -2.84 5.04 8.20
C ALA A 222 -2.79 6.13 7.12
N ALA A 223 -3.23 5.82 5.90
CA ALA A 223 -3.24 6.77 4.79
C ALA A 223 -4.14 7.98 5.06
N ILE A 224 -5.34 7.76 5.60
CA ILE A 224 -6.32 8.82 5.83
C ILE A 224 -5.92 9.68 7.03
N SER A 225 -5.60 9.06 8.18
CA SER A 225 -5.25 9.79 9.41
C SER A 225 -3.96 10.59 9.27
N LEU A 226 -2.96 10.10 8.52
CA LEU A 226 -1.78 10.89 8.20
C LEU A 226 -2.14 12.14 7.39
N MET A 227 -3.01 12.03 6.38
CA MET A 227 -3.46 13.18 5.57
C MET A 227 -4.34 14.16 6.35
N GLU A 228 -5.00 13.72 7.42
CA GLU A 228 -5.78 14.56 8.34
C GLU A 228 -4.94 15.17 9.47
N ALA A 229 -3.73 14.63 9.70
CA ALA A 229 -2.85 15.12 10.77
C ALA A 229 -2.49 16.60 10.57
N ASP A 230 -2.34 17.31 11.70
CA ASP A 230 -1.88 18.69 11.72
C ASP A 230 -0.45 18.78 11.14
N PRO A 231 -0.23 19.44 9.99
CA PRO A 231 1.08 19.50 9.36
C PRO A 231 2.14 20.18 10.23
N THR A 232 1.74 21.01 11.17
CA THR A 232 2.68 21.71 12.08
C THR A 232 3.28 20.80 13.13
N LYS A 233 2.71 19.61 13.34
CA LYS A 233 3.19 18.60 14.29
C LYS A 233 4.06 17.53 13.63
N LEU A 234 4.08 17.47 12.30
CA LEU A 234 4.87 16.49 11.57
C LEU A 234 6.32 16.98 11.49
N ILE A 235 7.23 16.24 12.09
CA ILE A 235 8.69 16.39 11.91
C ILE A 235 9.11 15.71 10.60
N HIS A 236 8.66 14.47 10.44
CA HIS A 236 8.73 13.75 9.19
C HIS A 236 7.44 14.04 8.40
N HIS A 237 7.48 14.29 7.15
CA HIS A 237 6.27 14.42 6.32
C HIS A 237 6.05 13.15 5.51
N ASN A 238 7.15 12.60 5.03
CA ASN A 238 7.13 11.43 4.16
C ASN A 238 7.75 10.22 4.83
N SER A 239 7.36 9.05 4.32
CA SER A 239 8.05 7.78 4.58
C SER A 239 7.98 7.31 6.03
N PHE A 240 6.88 7.64 6.74
CA PHE A 240 6.68 7.10 8.08
C PHE A 240 6.68 5.58 8.07
N ASN A 241 7.50 4.97 8.90
CA ASN A 241 7.33 3.57 9.23
C ASN A 241 5.99 3.38 9.93
N VAL A 242 5.19 2.43 9.46
CA VAL A 242 3.93 2.02 10.09
C VAL A 242 3.95 0.50 10.25
N ALA A 243 3.79 0.01 11.47
CA ALA A 243 3.79 -1.40 11.80
C ALA A 243 2.44 -1.80 12.41
N ALA A 244 2.00 -3.03 12.16
CA ALA A 244 0.82 -3.59 12.78
C ALA A 244 1.12 -4.95 13.42
N MET A 245 1.66 -5.88 12.66
CA MET A 245 2.01 -7.21 13.13
C MET A 245 3.19 -7.76 12.30
N SER A 246 4.07 -8.52 12.92
CA SER A 246 5.11 -9.27 12.24
C SER A 246 4.93 -10.75 12.53
N PHE A 247 4.95 -11.58 11.50
CA PHE A 247 4.80 -13.02 11.64
C PHE A 247 5.47 -13.80 10.52
N GLU A 248 5.73 -15.08 10.77
CA GLU A 248 6.21 -16.05 9.79
C GLU A 248 5.07 -16.96 9.28
N PRO A 249 5.30 -17.76 8.21
CA PRO A 249 4.28 -18.66 7.66
C PRO A 249 3.67 -19.66 8.65
N GLU A 250 4.44 -20.18 9.61
CA GLU A 250 3.92 -21.12 10.60
C GLU A 250 2.95 -20.44 11.59
N GLU A 251 3.16 -19.17 11.92
CA GLU A 251 2.32 -18.47 12.88
C GLU A 251 0.94 -18.18 12.29
N ILE A 252 0.87 -17.68 11.05
CA ILE A 252 -0.41 -17.48 10.36
C ILE A 252 -1.12 -18.82 10.10
N PHE A 253 -0.39 -19.86 9.71
CA PHE A 253 -0.94 -21.20 9.55
C PHE A 253 -1.51 -21.73 10.86
N ALA A 254 -0.78 -21.62 11.97
CA ALA A 254 -1.25 -22.06 13.29
C ALA A 254 -2.49 -21.29 13.74
N GLU A 255 -2.58 -19.98 13.45
CA GLU A 255 -3.75 -19.18 13.79
C GLU A 255 -4.97 -19.63 12.98
N ILE A 256 -4.84 -19.82 11.66
CA ILE A 256 -5.91 -20.33 10.78
C ILE A 256 -6.38 -21.72 11.26
N LYS A 257 -5.45 -22.57 11.67
CA LYS A 257 -5.74 -23.94 12.09
C LYS A 257 -6.61 -24.03 13.36
N LYS A 258 -6.63 -23.00 14.20
CA LYS A 258 -7.57 -22.91 15.34
C LYS A 258 -9.03 -22.85 14.88
N HIS A 259 -9.30 -22.32 13.70
CA HIS A 259 -10.63 -22.17 13.09
C HIS A 259 -10.93 -23.24 12.03
N LYS A 260 -9.90 -23.79 11.41
CA LYS A 260 -9.96 -24.81 10.36
C LYS A 260 -9.01 -26.00 10.73
N PRO A 261 -9.40 -26.89 11.67
CA PRO A 261 -8.50 -27.92 12.22
C PRO A 261 -7.87 -28.87 11.19
N ASN A 262 -8.57 -29.12 10.07
CA ASN A 262 -8.12 -30.00 8.98
C ASN A 262 -7.28 -29.28 7.92
N PHE A 263 -7.00 -27.97 8.06
CA PHE A 263 -6.22 -27.24 7.10
C PHE A 263 -4.77 -27.72 7.07
N GLU A 264 -4.22 -27.87 5.88
CA GLU A 264 -2.86 -28.35 5.66
C GLU A 264 -2.02 -27.32 4.89
N MET A 265 -0.75 -27.21 5.27
CA MET A 265 0.24 -26.42 4.55
C MET A 265 1.49 -27.25 4.30
N VAL A 266 2.11 -27.03 3.13
CA VAL A 266 3.43 -27.57 2.75
C VAL A 266 4.25 -26.44 2.15
N TYR A 267 5.53 -26.65 1.99
CA TYR A 267 6.45 -25.66 1.40
C TYR A 267 6.89 -26.09 0.00
N ASP A 268 6.85 -25.14 -0.95
CA ASP A 268 7.55 -25.18 -2.22
C ASP A 268 8.11 -23.76 -2.45
N VAL A 269 9.32 -23.54 -1.93
CA VAL A 269 9.90 -22.20 -1.81
C VAL A 269 10.28 -21.64 -3.18
N ASP A 270 9.69 -20.51 -3.55
CA ASP A 270 10.06 -19.75 -4.73
C ASP A 270 11.35 -18.94 -4.45
N PRO A 271 12.48 -19.24 -5.13
CA PRO A 271 13.75 -18.57 -4.86
C PRO A 271 13.72 -17.05 -5.08
N LEU A 272 12.93 -16.55 -6.04
CA LEU A 272 12.81 -15.12 -6.31
C LEU A 272 12.05 -14.42 -5.18
N LYS A 273 10.89 -14.95 -4.81
CA LYS A 273 10.10 -14.39 -3.70
C LYS A 273 10.86 -14.46 -2.37
N GLN A 274 11.54 -15.58 -2.12
CA GLN A 274 12.34 -15.73 -0.91
C GLN A 274 13.50 -14.74 -0.87
N GLY A 275 14.24 -14.58 -1.97
CA GLY A 275 15.35 -13.61 -2.03
C GLY A 275 14.89 -12.16 -1.81
N ILE A 276 13.70 -11.81 -2.26
CA ILE A 276 13.09 -10.51 -1.99
C ILE A 276 12.71 -10.40 -0.50
N ALA A 277 12.03 -11.41 0.06
CA ALA A 277 11.62 -11.44 1.47
C ALA A 277 12.84 -11.34 2.40
N ASP A 278 13.90 -12.08 2.14
CA ASP A 278 15.15 -12.07 2.92
C ASP A 278 15.86 -10.70 2.89
N SER A 279 15.49 -9.79 1.99
CA SER A 279 16.06 -8.45 1.89
C SER A 279 15.24 -7.37 2.60
N TRP A 280 14.07 -7.71 3.12
CA TRP A 280 13.16 -6.78 3.77
C TRP A 280 13.24 -6.87 5.30
N PRO A 281 12.82 -5.82 6.02
CA PRO A 281 12.73 -5.86 7.46
C PRO A 281 11.79 -6.94 8.01
N ASP A 282 12.18 -7.53 9.12
CA ASP A 282 11.34 -8.40 9.93
C ASP A 282 10.29 -7.58 10.70
N ARG A 283 10.71 -6.42 11.25
CA ARG A 283 9.86 -5.48 11.99
C ARG A 283 10.33 -4.04 11.81
N LEU A 284 9.37 -3.12 11.70
CA LEU A 284 9.63 -1.69 11.67
C LEU A 284 9.49 -1.05 13.06
N ASP A 285 10.33 -0.05 13.35
CA ASP A 285 10.08 0.89 14.43
C ASP A 285 9.15 2.01 13.93
N ASP A 286 7.92 2.05 14.41
CA ASP A 286 6.89 3.03 14.08
C ASP A 286 6.70 4.12 15.14
N SER A 287 7.68 4.29 16.04
CA SER A 287 7.62 5.27 17.14
C SER A 287 7.43 6.71 16.67
N CYS A 288 8.00 7.08 15.52
CA CYS A 288 7.77 8.40 14.90
C CYS A 288 6.31 8.60 14.51
N ALA A 289 5.69 7.63 13.84
CA ALA A 289 4.28 7.70 13.47
C ALA A 289 3.37 7.80 14.71
N ARG A 290 3.68 7.02 15.74
CA ARG A 290 2.94 7.07 17.02
C ARG A 290 3.04 8.41 17.72
N SER A 291 4.22 9.03 17.74
CA SER A 291 4.45 10.30 18.43
C SER A 291 3.94 11.52 17.66
N GLU A 292 4.07 11.52 16.34
CA GLU A 292 3.78 12.71 15.52
C GLU A 292 2.32 12.83 15.11
N TRP A 293 1.64 11.72 14.84
CA TRP A 293 0.24 11.74 14.42
C TRP A 293 -0.65 10.67 15.05
N ASN A 294 -0.22 10.10 16.20
CA ASN A 294 -0.96 9.15 17.03
C ASN A 294 -1.33 7.84 16.30
N TRP A 295 -0.47 7.37 15.40
CA TRP A 295 -0.66 6.10 14.73
C TRP A 295 -0.87 4.95 15.73
N LYS A 296 -1.86 4.12 15.47
CA LYS A 296 -2.11 2.91 16.23
C LYS A 296 -2.88 1.91 15.39
N PRO A 297 -2.35 0.71 15.12
CA PRO A 297 -3.09 -0.35 14.44
C PRO A 297 -4.22 -0.88 15.34
N LYS A 298 -5.30 -1.35 14.73
CA LYS A 298 -6.47 -1.91 15.40
C LYS A 298 -6.48 -3.43 15.38
N TYR A 299 -5.82 -4.03 14.38
CA TYR A 299 -5.82 -5.47 14.17
C TYR A 299 -4.51 -6.11 14.55
N ASP A 300 -4.60 -7.28 15.19
CA ASP A 300 -3.55 -8.24 15.38
C ASP A 300 -3.79 -9.48 14.49
N LEU A 301 -2.85 -10.42 14.47
CA LEU A 301 -2.96 -11.65 13.68
C LEU A 301 -4.25 -12.42 13.98
N LYS A 302 -4.67 -12.46 15.25
CA LYS A 302 -5.86 -13.20 15.67
C LYS A 302 -7.14 -12.56 15.15
N SER A 303 -7.35 -11.26 15.39
CA SER A 303 -8.53 -10.52 14.98
C SER A 303 -8.63 -10.43 13.46
N MET A 304 -7.51 -10.22 12.77
CA MET A 304 -7.44 -10.28 11.32
C MET A 304 -7.83 -11.66 10.78
N THR A 305 -7.32 -12.75 11.37
CA THR A 305 -7.63 -14.10 10.91
C THR A 305 -9.12 -14.42 11.00
N VAL A 306 -9.78 -14.02 12.09
CA VAL A 306 -11.22 -14.20 12.26
C VAL A 306 -11.98 -13.49 11.15
N ASP A 307 -11.68 -12.21 10.92
CA ASP A 307 -12.37 -11.41 9.91
C ASP A 307 -12.09 -11.91 8.49
N MET A 308 -10.84 -12.21 8.15
CA MET A 308 -10.46 -12.77 6.84
C MET A 308 -11.22 -14.06 6.52
N LEU A 309 -11.30 -14.99 7.47
CA LEU A 309 -12.02 -16.25 7.27
C LEU A 309 -13.52 -16.03 7.13
N GLU A 310 -14.11 -15.13 7.92
CA GLU A 310 -15.52 -14.80 7.85
C GLU A 310 -15.89 -14.15 6.51
N GLN A 311 -15.18 -13.12 6.11
CA GLN A 311 -15.46 -12.36 4.89
C GLN A 311 -15.22 -13.19 3.62
N LEU A 312 -14.14 -13.96 3.59
CA LEU A 312 -13.88 -14.86 2.45
C LEU A 312 -14.87 -16.01 2.38
N SER A 313 -15.36 -16.53 3.51
CA SER A 313 -16.42 -17.54 3.50
C SER A 313 -17.73 -16.98 2.89
N LYS A 314 -18.12 -15.76 3.25
CA LYS A 314 -19.29 -15.08 2.64
C LYS A 314 -19.13 -14.83 1.14
N LYS A 315 -17.88 -14.61 0.69
CA LYS A 315 -17.58 -14.28 -0.70
C LYS A 315 -17.46 -15.51 -1.61
N LEU A 316 -17.00 -16.64 -1.08
CA LEU A 316 -16.61 -17.81 -1.86
C LEU A 316 -17.53 -19.02 -1.72
N LEU A 317 -18.31 -19.09 -0.65
CA LEU A 317 -19.25 -20.18 -0.33
C LEU A 317 -20.70 -19.69 -0.40
#